data_4fb271ca09c40e0c4705ed5fa0e8e512
#
_entry.id   4fb271ca09c40e0c4705ed5fa0e8e512
#
_cell.length_a   1.000
_cell.length_b   1.000
_cell.length_c   1.000
_cell.angle_alpha   90.00
_cell.angle_beta   90.00
_cell.angle_gamma   90.00
#
_symmetry.space_group_name_H-M   'P 1'
#
loop_
_entity.id
_entity.type
_entity.pdbx_description
1 polymer ?
#
loop_
_entity_poly.entity_id
_entity_poly.type
_entity_poly.pdbx_seq_one_letter_code
_entity_poly.pdbx_strand_id
1 'polypeptide(L)'
;KNKNITLNWYPIGTGPFKLTENNPNLRMVLRKNSNFRGEVYPSLEDKIKNNKLYSKNTEKVIPFIDEAIFSLEKEQIPRWNKFLQGYYDNSGIASDNYDQAVSLNSSGDITLTDELKEKGIHLSMATAASTYYIGFNMLDGIVGGKSNRAKYLRQAITLAIDYEEYISIFANGRGIVAQSPIPPGIFGYQDGIKKYNKTAYELKNKRIIKKNIEKAKILMGKAGYANGIDQENGKPLILYFEATGSGADTYSFLNWLRKQFKKINIQLVTRVTDYNRFQEKMINGTGQIFQWGWNADYPDPENFLFLLYSKNGKVRYSGENA
;
A
#
# COMPACT_ATOMS: atom_id res chain seq x y z
N LYS A 1 5.92 30.81 -17.15
CA LYS A 1 5.86 31.17 -15.71
C LYS A 1 4.78 32.21 -15.38
N ASN A 2 4.33 33.01 -16.35
CA ASN A 2 3.44 34.17 -16.08
C ASN A 2 1.94 33.85 -15.95
N LYS A 3 1.47 32.62 -16.03
CA LYS A 3 0.04 32.29 -16.00
C LYS A 3 -0.39 31.39 -14.84
N ASN A 4 0.48 31.08 -13.87
CA ASN A 4 0.24 30.15 -12.77
C ASN A 4 -0.31 28.76 -13.22
N ILE A 5 -0.03 28.37 -14.46
CA ILE A 5 -0.43 27.10 -15.03
C ILE A 5 0.64 26.06 -14.68
N THR A 6 0.24 25.02 -13.98
CA THR A 6 1.11 23.88 -13.68
C THR A 6 0.62 22.63 -14.40
N LEU A 7 1.53 21.73 -14.76
CA LEU A 7 1.18 20.47 -15.41
C LEU A 7 0.35 19.55 -14.52
N ASN A 8 0.39 19.74 -13.21
CA ASN A 8 -0.45 19.00 -12.27
C ASN A 8 -1.95 19.29 -12.45
N TRP A 9 -2.29 20.52 -12.85
CA TRP A 9 -3.67 20.94 -13.07
C TRP A 9 -4.08 20.93 -14.55
N TYR A 10 -3.11 21.15 -15.42
CA TYR A 10 -3.31 21.26 -16.87
C TYR A 10 -2.28 20.38 -17.59
N PRO A 11 -2.36 19.05 -17.45
CA PRO A 11 -1.41 18.16 -18.09
C PRO A 11 -1.54 18.24 -19.61
N ILE A 12 -0.40 18.27 -20.29
CA ILE A 12 -0.29 18.17 -21.74
C ILE A 12 0.47 16.89 -22.07
N GLY A 13 -0.08 16.07 -22.93
CA GLY A 13 0.49 14.79 -23.31
C GLY A 13 0.11 14.38 -24.74
N THR A 14 0.80 13.37 -25.24
CA THR A 14 0.58 12.77 -26.56
C THR A 14 -0.27 11.51 -26.51
N GLY A 15 -0.83 11.18 -25.35
CA GLY A 15 -1.62 9.97 -25.13
C GLY A 15 -3.02 10.00 -25.76
N PRO A 16 -3.73 8.85 -25.72
CA PRO A 16 -5.04 8.70 -26.33
C PRO A 16 -6.16 9.49 -25.65
N PHE A 17 -5.93 9.97 -24.44
CA PHE A 17 -6.88 10.76 -23.65
C PHE A 17 -6.29 12.11 -23.23
N LYS A 18 -7.16 13.08 -23.02
CA LYS A 18 -6.83 14.38 -22.42
C LYS A 18 -7.71 14.64 -21.21
N LEU A 19 -7.15 15.24 -20.15
CA LEU A 19 -7.88 15.65 -18.97
C LEU A 19 -8.76 16.86 -19.30
N THR A 20 -10.08 16.73 -19.16
CA THR A 20 -11.05 17.80 -19.48
C THR A 20 -11.70 18.38 -18.23
N GLU A 21 -11.77 17.61 -17.14
CA GLU A 21 -12.20 18.07 -15.83
C GLU A 21 -11.21 17.55 -14.78
N ASN A 22 -10.77 18.43 -13.89
CA ASN A 22 -9.88 18.09 -12.80
C ASN A 22 -10.41 18.70 -11.49
N ASN A 23 -11.33 17.97 -10.85
CA ASN A 23 -11.81 18.34 -9.51
C ASN A 23 -11.36 17.27 -8.51
N PRO A 24 -10.26 17.49 -7.78
CA PRO A 24 -9.70 16.50 -6.85
C PRO A 24 -10.61 16.18 -5.66
N ASN A 25 -11.69 16.96 -5.44
CA ASN A 25 -12.65 16.71 -4.38
C ASN A 25 -13.93 16.00 -4.85
N LEU A 26 -14.07 15.80 -6.16
CA LEU A 26 -15.26 15.21 -6.75
C LEU A 26 -14.90 14.15 -7.80
N ARG A 27 -14.28 14.55 -8.91
CA ARG A 27 -13.97 13.66 -10.03
C ARG A 27 -12.93 14.22 -10.97
N MET A 28 -12.31 13.32 -11.73
CA MET A 28 -11.51 13.64 -12.91
C MET A 28 -12.14 13.02 -14.15
N VAL A 29 -12.17 13.76 -15.26
CA VAL A 29 -12.72 13.29 -16.53
C VAL A 29 -11.66 13.34 -17.61
N LEU A 30 -11.42 12.19 -18.19
CA LEU A 30 -10.54 12.01 -19.35
C LEU A 30 -11.39 11.79 -20.59
N ARG A 31 -11.18 12.59 -21.64
CA ARG A 31 -11.84 12.42 -22.94
C ARG A 31 -10.87 12.07 -24.03
N LYS A 32 -11.35 11.35 -25.02
CA LYS A 32 -10.60 10.99 -26.22
C LYS A 32 -9.86 12.19 -26.79
N ASN A 33 -8.57 12.02 -27.04
CA ASN A 33 -7.73 13.07 -27.60
C ASN A 33 -7.80 13.05 -29.13
N SER A 34 -8.42 14.07 -29.72
CA SER A 34 -8.56 14.18 -31.17
C SER A 34 -7.21 14.31 -31.90
N ASN A 35 -6.15 14.71 -31.18
CA ASN A 35 -4.80 14.87 -31.74
C ASN A 35 -3.92 13.63 -31.49
N PHE A 36 -4.50 12.54 -30.97
CA PHE A 36 -3.76 11.29 -30.80
C PHE A 36 -3.42 10.68 -32.17
N ARG A 37 -2.15 10.30 -32.33
CA ARG A 37 -1.63 9.76 -33.62
C ARG A 37 -2.30 8.47 -34.09
N GLY A 38 -3.06 7.81 -33.19
CA GLY A 38 -3.59 6.49 -33.41
C GLY A 38 -2.52 5.40 -33.19
N GLU A 39 -2.88 4.41 -32.40
CA GLU A 39 -2.08 3.19 -32.22
C GLU A 39 -3.02 2.01 -32.34
N VAL A 40 -2.51 0.92 -32.87
CA VAL A 40 -3.26 -0.31 -33.01
C VAL A 40 -3.10 -1.13 -31.73
N TYR A 41 -4.20 -1.71 -31.25
CA TYR A 41 -4.13 -2.63 -30.12
C TYR A 41 -3.23 -3.80 -30.48
N PRO A 42 -2.20 -4.12 -29.67
CA PRO A 42 -1.16 -5.07 -30.05
C PRO A 42 -1.73 -6.46 -30.30
N SER A 43 -1.19 -7.15 -31.30
CA SER A 43 -1.37 -8.58 -31.46
C SER A 43 -0.66 -9.31 -30.32
N LEU A 44 -1.36 -10.20 -29.65
CA LEU A 44 -0.83 -10.93 -28.50
C LEU A 44 -0.12 -12.21 -28.97
N GLU A 45 0.98 -12.54 -28.30
CA GLU A 45 1.66 -13.84 -28.49
C GLU A 45 0.71 -15.01 -28.22
N ASP A 46 0.98 -16.15 -28.82
CA ASP A 46 0.09 -17.34 -28.87
C ASP A 46 -0.44 -17.82 -27.51
N LYS A 47 0.28 -17.57 -26.43
CA LYS A 47 -0.15 -17.93 -25.06
C LYS A 47 -1.36 -17.15 -24.53
N ILE A 48 -1.64 -15.97 -25.10
CA ILE A 48 -2.73 -15.10 -24.67
C ILE A 48 -3.87 -15.09 -25.71
N LYS A 49 -3.65 -15.63 -26.92
CA LYS A 49 -4.65 -15.71 -28.01
C LYS A 49 -5.93 -16.43 -27.61
N ASN A 50 -5.88 -17.35 -26.65
CA ASN A 50 -7.06 -18.08 -26.16
C ASN A 50 -7.98 -17.23 -25.27
N ASN A 51 -7.59 -16.01 -24.89
CA ASN A 51 -8.45 -15.11 -24.14
C ASN A 51 -9.32 -14.31 -25.13
N LYS A 52 -10.59 -14.70 -25.28
CA LYS A 52 -11.56 -14.09 -26.19
C LYS A 52 -11.69 -12.57 -26.05
N LEU A 53 -11.44 -12.02 -24.86
CA LEU A 53 -11.54 -10.60 -24.60
C LEU A 53 -10.43 -9.81 -25.32
N TYR A 54 -9.22 -10.35 -25.35
CA TYR A 54 -8.08 -9.72 -26.01
C TYR A 54 -8.11 -9.94 -27.53
N SER A 55 -8.43 -11.14 -27.99
CA SER A 55 -8.44 -11.47 -29.42
C SER A 55 -9.47 -10.65 -30.23
N LYS A 56 -10.58 -10.24 -29.59
CA LYS A 56 -11.63 -9.42 -30.22
C LYS A 56 -11.17 -8.01 -30.59
N ASN A 57 -10.15 -7.50 -29.92
CA ASN A 57 -9.68 -6.12 -30.05
C ASN A 57 -8.35 -5.98 -30.80
N THR A 58 -7.71 -7.10 -31.13
CA THR A 58 -6.47 -7.12 -31.94
C THR A 58 -6.67 -6.32 -33.23
N GLU A 59 -5.68 -5.53 -33.61
CA GLU A 59 -5.65 -4.70 -34.83
C GLU A 59 -6.67 -3.54 -34.87
N LYS A 60 -7.47 -3.33 -33.84
CA LYS A 60 -8.33 -2.16 -33.77
C LYS A 60 -7.56 -0.94 -33.26
N VAL A 61 -7.90 0.22 -33.80
CA VAL A 61 -7.30 1.49 -33.37
C VAL A 61 -7.84 1.90 -31.99
N ILE A 62 -6.95 2.24 -31.06
CA ILE A 62 -7.28 2.74 -29.73
C ILE A 62 -7.40 4.29 -29.76
N PRO A 63 -8.15 4.88 -28.81
CA PRO A 63 -8.89 4.28 -27.70
C PRO A 63 -10.28 3.79 -28.11
N PHE A 64 -10.78 2.74 -27.44
CA PHE A 64 -12.11 2.16 -27.71
C PHE A 64 -13.25 2.92 -27.01
N ILE A 65 -12.96 3.61 -25.93
CA ILE A 65 -13.92 4.39 -25.16
C ILE A 65 -13.72 5.88 -25.41
N ASP A 66 -14.76 6.67 -25.30
CA ASP A 66 -14.73 8.12 -25.56
C ASP A 66 -14.42 8.92 -24.31
N GLU A 67 -14.84 8.41 -23.14
CA GLU A 67 -14.69 9.07 -21.86
C GLU A 67 -14.37 8.08 -20.73
N ALA A 68 -13.46 8.46 -19.82
CA ALA A 68 -13.19 7.75 -18.58
C ALA A 68 -13.38 8.73 -17.41
N ILE A 69 -14.27 8.38 -16.48
CA ILE A 69 -14.61 9.19 -15.31
C ILE A 69 -14.08 8.51 -14.07
N PHE A 70 -13.25 9.22 -13.30
CA PHE A 70 -12.72 8.78 -12.01
C PHE A 70 -13.40 9.58 -10.91
N SER A 71 -14.37 8.96 -10.24
CA SER A 71 -15.10 9.57 -9.14
C SER A 71 -14.38 9.34 -7.81
N LEU A 72 -14.28 10.36 -6.98
CA LEU A 72 -13.71 10.25 -5.64
C LEU A 72 -14.78 9.76 -4.66
N GLU A 73 -14.61 8.55 -4.16
CA GLU A 73 -15.39 8.01 -3.04
C GLU A 73 -14.45 7.78 -1.85
N LYS A 74 -14.69 8.53 -0.77
CA LYS A 74 -13.82 8.50 0.42
C LYS A 74 -13.98 7.23 1.25
N GLU A 75 -15.13 6.56 1.14
CA GLU A 75 -15.47 5.38 1.91
C GLU A 75 -15.79 4.19 1.03
N GLN A 76 -15.43 3.00 1.49
CA GLN A 76 -15.53 1.78 0.69
C GLN A 76 -16.98 1.30 0.52
N ILE A 77 -17.78 1.35 1.57
CA ILE A 77 -19.17 0.86 1.54
C ILE A 77 -20.04 1.66 0.57
N PRO A 78 -20.08 3.01 0.61
CA PRO A 78 -20.79 3.80 -0.38
C PRO A 78 -20.32 3.54 -1.82
N ARG A 79 -19.01 3.39 -2.03
CA ARG A 79 -18.45 3.06 -3.36
C ARG A 79 -18.99 1.72 -3.87
N TRP A 80 -18.97 0.68 -3.03
CA TRP A 80 -19.46 -0.65 -3.38
C TRP A 80 -20.95 -0.62 -3.70
N ASN A 81 -21.76 0.05 -2.89
CA ASN A 81 -23.20 0.16 -3.11
C ASN A 81 -23.54 0.89 -4.42
N LYS A 82 -22.84 1.97 -4.73
CA LYS A 82 -23.00 2.68 -6.02
C LYS A 82 -22.60 1.80 -7.20
N PHE A 83 -21.55 0.99 -7.09
CA PHE A 83 -21.20 0.02 -8.11
C PHE A 83 -22.31 -1.00 -8.34
N LEU A 84 -22.87 -1.58 -7.27
CA LEU A 84 -23.99 -2.53 -7.37
C LEU A 84 -25.26 -1.92 -7.99
N GLN A 85 -25.43 -0.61 -7.87
CA GLN A 85 -26.53 0.17 -8.48
C GLN A 85 -26.23 0.58 -9.94
N GLY A 86 -25.07 0.26 -10.47
CA GLY A 86 -24.70 0.58 -11.85
C GLY A 86 -24.17 2.00 -12.09
N TYR A 87 -23.78 2.73 -11.04
CA TYR A 87 -23.15 4.05 -11.21
C TYR A 87 -21.69 3.95 -11.68
N TYR A 88 -21.05 2.81 -11.48
CA TYR A 88 -19.66 2.57 -11.84
C TYR A 88 -19.50 1.27 -12.62
N ASP A 89 -18.65 1.30 -13.63
CA ASP A 89 -18.28 0.12 -14.43
C ASP A 89 -17.24 -0.76 -13.73
N ASN A 90 -16.50 -0.20 -12.76
CA ASN A 90 -15.47 -0.90 -12.02
C ASN A 90 -15.41 -0.43 -10.56
N SER A 91 -15.23 -1.36 -9.64
CA SER A 91 -15.03 -1.10 -8.21
C SER A 91 -14.21 -2.21 -7.56
N GLY A 92 -13.45 -1.86 -6.52
CA GLY A 92 -12.97 -2.86 -5.57
C GLY A 92 -14.09 -3.31 -4.64
N ILE A 93 -14.02 -4.55 -4.16
CA ILE A 93 -14.95 -5.08 -3.15
C ILE A 93 -14.58 -4.47 -1.80
N ALA A 94 -15.54 -3.84 -1.13
CA ALA A 94 -15.33 -3.34 0.23
C ALA A 94 -15.06 -4.49 1.20
N SER A 95 -14.18 -4.28 2.18
CA SER A 95 -13.78 -5.34 3.12
C SER A 95 -14.97 -5.95 3.86
N ASP A 96 -15.91 -5.12 4.31
CA ASP A 96 -17.11 -5.57 5.03
C ASP A 96 -18.10 -6.35 4.16
N ASN A 97 -18.01 -6.22 2.83
CA ASN A 97 -18.87 -6.91 1.87
C ASN A 97 -18.16 -8.11 1.20
N TYR A 98 -16.91 -8.38 1.59
CA TYR A 98 -16.10 -9.38 0.90
C TYR A 98 -16.74 -10.77 0.96
N ASP A 99 -17.11 -11.22 2.14
CA ASP A 99 -17.72 -12.55 2.35
C ASP A 99 -19.11 -12.70 1.72
N GLN A 100 -19.78 -11.59 1.43
CA GLN A 100 -21.07 -11.56 0.72
C GLN A 100 -20.89 -11.55 -0.80
N ALA A 101 -19.77 -11.04 -1.29
CA ALA A 101 -19.50 -10.91 -2.71
C ALA A 101 -18.73 -12.10 -3.30
N VAL A 102 -18.00 -12.83 -2.46
CA VAL A 102 -17.04 -13.84 -2.89
C VAL A 102 -17.35 -15.19 -2.23
N SER A 103 -17.21 -16.24 -3.00
CA SER A 103 -17.34 -17.64 -2.56
C SER A 103 -16.16 -18.47 -3.05
N LEU A 104 -15.97 -19.65 -2.48
CA LEU A 104 -15.01 -20.62 -3.00
C LEU A 104 -15.76 -21.59 -3.92
N ASN A 105 -15.19 -21.85 -5.10
CA ASN A 105 -15.70 -22.89 -5.98
C ASN A 105 -15.31 -24.30 -5.46
N SER A 106 -15.75 -25.34 -6.14
CA SER A 106 -15.44 -26.72 -5.79
C SER A 106 -13.94 -27.08 -5.83
N SER A 107 -13.14 -26.29 -6.54
CA SER A 107 -11.67 -26.43 -6.61
C SER A 107 -10.94 -25.62 -5.54
N GLY A 108 -11.68 -24.84 -4.72
CA GLY A 108 -11.11 -23.95 -3.71
C GLY A 108 -10.65 -22.59 -4.25
N ASP A 109 -10.96 -22.27 -5.50
CA ASP A 109 -10.62 -20.97 -6.08
C ASP A 109 -11.67 -19.92 -5.70
N ILE A 110 -11.21 -18.69 -5.55
CA ILE A 110 -12.07 -17.54 -5.25
C ILE A 110 -12.90 -17.19 -6.49
N THR A 111 -14.21 -17.07 -6.33
CA THR A 111 -15.16 -16.67 -7.36
C THR A 111 -16.21 -15.73 -6.78
N LEU A 112 -16.99 -15.06 -7.64
CA LEU A 112 -18.16 -14.31 -7.18
C LEU A 112 -19.29 -15.23 -6.74
N THR A 113 -20.15 -14.73 -5.87
CA THR A 113 -21.43 -15.36 -5.57
C THR A 113 -22.31 -15.43 -6.83
N ASP A 114 -23.24 -16.38 -6.88
CA ASP A 114 -24.08 -16.58 -8.05
C ASP A 114 -24.98 -15.36 -8.33
N GLU A 115 -25.47 -14.69 -7.29
CA GLU A 115 -26.22 -13.44 -7.42
C GLU A 115 -25.45 -12.37 -8.22
N LEU A 116 -24.17 -12.17 -7.94
CA LEU A 116 -23.36 -11.17 -8.66
C LEU A 116 -23.03 -11.62 -10.09
N LYS A 117 -22.85 -12.92 -10.32
CA LYS A 117 -22.68 -13.47 -11.68
C LYS A 117 -23.93 -13.26 -12.54
N GLU A 118 -25.13 -13.50 -11.98
CA GLU A 118 -26.40 -13.28 -12.67
C GLU A 118 -26.62 -11.81 -13.05
N LYS A 119 -26.07 -10.87 -12.26
CA LYS A 119 -26.03 -9.44 -12.61
C LYS A 119 -25.00 -9.10 -13.69
N GLY A 120 -24.28 -10.07 -14.23
CA GLY A 120 -23.24 -9.85 -15.26
C GLY A 120 -21.95 -9.26 -14.72
N ILE A 121 -21.73 -9.29 -13.39
CA ILE A 121 -20.51 -8.79 -12.77
C ILE A 121 -19.39 -9.85 -12.92
N HIS A 122 -18.20 -9.38 -13.26
CA HIS A 122 -17.02 -10.22 -13.43
C HIS A 122 -15.96 -9.88 -12.39
N LEU A 123 -15.32 -10.90 -11.82
CA LEU A 123 -14.19 -10.75 -10.91
C LEU A 123 -12.88 -10.84 -11.70
N SER A 124 -12.04 -9.81 -11.57
CA SER A 124 -10.66 -9.84 -12.04
C SER A 124 -9.72 -9.81 -10.83
N MET A 125 -8.82 -10.78 -10.76
CA MET A 125 -7.81 -10.86 -9.72
C MET A 125 -6.43 -10.84 -10.36
N ALA A 126 -5.54 -10.04 -9.80
CA ALA A 126 -4.15 -9.98 -10.21
C ALA A 126 -3.26 -9.75 -8.99
N THR A 127 -2.07 -10.34 -9.01
CA THR A 127 -1.04 -10.01 -8.03
C THR A 127 -0.53 -8.61 -8.32
N ALA A 128 -0.74 -7.68 -7.38
CA ALA A 128 -0.25 -6.33 -7.52
C ALA A 128 1.26 -6.27 -7.29
N ALA A 129 1.98 -5.61 -8.19
CA ALA A 129 3.38 -5.27 -7.98
C ALA A 129 3.50 -4.09 -7.00
N SER A 130 3.16 -4.34 -5.74
CA SER A 130 3.06 -3.32 -4.70
C SER A 130 3.64 -3.81 -3.39
N THR A 131 4.24 -2.91 -2.65
CA THR A 131 4.72 -3.18 -1.28
C THR A 131 4.27 -2.06 -0.36
N TYR A 132 3.54 -2.41 0.70
CA TYR A 132 3.15 -1.49 1.76
C TYR A 132 4.02 -1.72 2.99
N TYR A 133 4.37 -0.66 3.69
CA TYR A 133 5.31 -0.73 4.80
C TYR A 133 5.02 0.30 5.88
N ILE A 134 5.51 0.02 7.07
CA ILE A 134 5.66 1.00 8.14
C ILE A 134 7.09 1.51 8.08
N GLY A 135 7.23 2.82 7.90
CA GLY A 135 8.49 3.52 7.81
C GLY A 135 8.84 4.25 9.11
N PHE A 136 10.14 4.43 9.32
CA PHE A 136 10.70 5.21 10.42
C PHE A 136 11.43 6.42 9.84
N ASN A 137 11.17 7.60 10.37
CA ASN A 137 11.96 8.77 10.02
C ASN A 137 13.38 8.64 10.58
N MET A 138 14.34 8.46 9.68
CA MET A 138 15.74 8.27 10.08
C MET A 138 16.39 9.52 10.65
N LEU A 139 15.75 10.69 10.56
CA LEU A 139 16.18 11.95 11.17
C LEU A 139 15.61 12.17 12.57
N ASP A 140 14.63 11.34 13.00
CA ASP A 140 14.03 11.44 14.33
C ASP A 140 15.02 11.05 15.43
N GLY A 141 15.00 11.79 16.53
CA GLY A 141 15.94 11.59 17.64
C GLY A 141 15.74 10.29 18.45
N ILE A 142 14.55 9.65 18.32
CA ILE A 142 14.21 8.45 19.09
C ILE A 142 14.26 7.20 18.20
N VAL A 143 13.51 7.20 17.10
CA VAL A 143 13.44 6.03 16.21
C VAL A 143 14.46 6.06 15.08
N GLY A 144 15.04 7.23 14.78
CA GLY A 144 15.96 7.45 13.67
C GLY A 144 17.43 7.16 14.00
N GLY A 145 18.29 7.49 13.05
CA GLY A 145 19.74 7.38 13.18
C GLY A 145 20.28 5.95 13.19
N LYS A 146 21.60 5.87 13.39
CA LYS A 146 22.38 4.61 13.30
C LYS A 146 22.77 4.03 14.66
N SER A 147 22.35 4.65 15.79
CA SER A 147 22.66 4.17 17.12
C SER A 147 22.09 2.78 17.39
N ASN A 148 22.77 1.98 18.21
CA ASN A 148 22.25 0.68 18.64
C ASN A 148 20.92 0.81 19.38
N ARG A 149 20.74 1.88 20.16
CA ARG A 149 19.51 2.20 20.88
C ARG A 149 18.32 2.27 19.90
N ALA A 150 18.40 3.16 18.91
CA ALA A 150 17.35 3.31 17.90
C ALA A 150 17.16 2.05 17.04
N LYS A 151 18.24 1.37 16.67
CA LYS A 151 18.18 0.11 15.92
C LYS A 151 17.41 -0.98 16.67
N TYR A 152 17.71 -1.20 17.95
CA TYR A 152 17.00 -2.19 18.76
C TYR A 152 15.54 -1.82 18.96
N LEU A 153 15.22 -0.52 19.11
CA LEU A 153 13.84 -0.04 19.19
C LEU A 153 13.06 -0.37 17.90
N ARG A 154 13.59 -0.02 16.72
CA ARG A 154 12.97 -0.38 15.43
C ARG A 154 12.77 -1.88 15.27
N GLN A 155 13.77 -2.69 15.66
CA GLN A 155 13.66 -4.15 15.63
C GLN A 155 12.59 -4.68 16.59
N ALA A 156 12.47 -4.11 17.79
CA ALA A 156 11.42 -4.47 18.75
C ALA A 156 10.03 -4.18 18.19
N ILE A 157 9.84 -3.00 17.59
CA ILE A 157 8.58 -2.60 16.95
C ILE A 157 8.25 -3.54 15.78
N THR A 158 9.20 -3.81 14.88
CA THR A 158 9.02 -4.74 13.75
C THR A 158 8.56 -6.14 14.22
N LEU A 159 9.09 -6.61 15.34
CA LEU A 159 8.75 -7.91 15.89
C LEU A 159 7.39 -7.92 16.60
N ALA A 160 6.99 -6.79 17.19
CA ALA A 160 5.71 -6.67 17.90
C ALA A 160 4.50 -6.66 16.97
N ILE A 161 4.64 -6.12 15.75
CA ILE A 161 3.54 -5.99 14.79
C ILE A 161 3.27 -7.34 14.13
N ASP A 162 2.01 -7.75 14.13
CA ASP A 162 1.55 -9.00 13.52
C ASP A 162 0.93 -8.73 12.14
N TYR A 163 1.72 -8.90 11.09
CA TYR A 163 1.27 -8.64 9.72
C TYR A 163 0.35 -9.74 9.17
N GLU A 164 0.46 -10.98 9.65
CA GLU A 164 -0.47 -12.05 9.33
C GLU A 164 -1.87 -11.72 9.88
N GLU A 165 -1.93 -11.27 11.13
CA GLU A 165 -3.18 -10.78 11.75
C GLU A 165 -3.74 -9.57 10.98
N TYR A 166 -2.88 -8.63 10.58
CA TYR A 166 -3.27 -7.47 9.76
C TYR A 166 -3.91 -7.90 8.44
N ILE A 167 -3.28 -8.80 7.69
CA ILE A 167 -3.77 -9.28 6.41
C ILE A 167 -5.10 -10.01 6.57
N SER A 168 -5.23 -10.83 7.62
CA SER A 168 -6.47 -11.53 7.91
C SER A 168 -7.62 -10.57 8.21
N ILE A 169 -7.41 -9.56 9.06
CA ILE A 169 -8.47 -8.66 9.53
C ILE A 169 -8.82 -7.59 8.47
N PHE A 170 -7.82 -6.92 7.90
CA PHE A 170 -8.04 -5.71 7.10
C PHE A 170 -7.98 -5.96 5.59
N ALA A 171 -7.40 -7.07 5.16
CA ALA A 171 -7.29 -7.42 3.76
C ALA A 171 -8.06 -8.70 3.38
N ASN A 172 -8.82 -9.31 4.30
CA ASN A 172 -9.55 -10.56 4.07
C ASN A 172 -8.65 -11.65 3.46
N GLY A 173 -7.42 -11.78 3.97
CA GLY A 173 -6.43 -12.74 3.46
C GLY A 173 -5.80 -12.37 2.11
N ARG A 174 -6.16 -11.24 1.50
CA ARG A 174 -5.65 -10.78 0.19
C ARG A 174 -4.30 -10.09 0.34
N GLY A 175 -3.26 -10.88 0.51
CA GLY A 175 -1.90 -10.36 0.61
C GLY A 175 -0.96 -11.39 1.22
N ILE A 176 0.31 -11.05 1.18
CA ILE A 176 1.36 -11.84 1.83
C ILE A 176 2.26 -10.91 2.64
N VAL A 177 2.77 -11.41 3.74
CA VAL A 177 3.73 -10.65 4.54
C VAL A 177 5.01 -10.44 3.75
N ALA A 178 5.35 -9.19 3.50
CA ALA A 178 6.57 -8.83 2.78
C ALA A 178 7.81 -9.23 3.59
N GLN A 179 8.65 -10.06 2.99
CA GLN A 179 9.94 -10.47 3.56
C GLN A 179 11.10 -9.62 3.03
N SER A 180 10.85 -8.85 1.98
CA SER A 180 11.78 -7.90 1.36
C SER A 180 10.99 -6.77 0.69
N PRO A 181 11.65 -5.67 0.28
CA PRO A 181 10.98 -4.58 -0.44
C PRO A 181 10.46 -4.97 -1.82
N ILE A 182 11.03 -6.00 -2.45
CA ILE A 182 10.66 -6.43 -3.80
C ILE A 182 9.44 -7.35 -3.71
N PRO A 183 8.30 -7.02 -4.34
CA PRO A 183 7.09 -7.85 -4.32
C PRO A 183 7.15 -9.02 -5.31
N PRO A 184 6.23 -10.00 -5.20
CA PRO A 184 6.08 -11.07 -6.19
C PRO A 184 5.88 -10.54 -7.60
N GLY A 185 6.38 -11.29 -8.59
CA GLY A 185 6.31 -10.92 -10.01
C GLY A 185 7.42 -9.98 -10.49
N ILE A 186 8.22 -9.43 -9.59
CA ILE A 186 9.38 -8.58 -9.92
C ILE A 186 10.66 -9.41 -9.84
N PHE A 187 11.56 -9.19 -10.79
CA PHE A 187 12.88 -9.87 -10.81
C PHE A 187 13.59 -9.71 -9.46
N GLY A 188 14.19 -10.78 -8.97
CA GLY A 188 14.89 -10.77 -7.68
C GLY A 188 13.99 -11.01 -6.46
N TYR A 189 12.66 -11.12 -6.63
CA TYR A 189 11.79 -11.61 -5.56
C TYR A 189 12.22 -13.01 -5.11
N GLN A 190 12.26 -13.20 -3.82
CA GLN A 190 12.57 -14.49 -3.19
C GLN A 190 11.64 -14.71 -2.01
N ASP A 191 11.15 -15.90 -1.88
CA ASP A 191 10.26 -16.32 -0.80
C ASP A 191 10.76 -17.56 -0.06
N GLY A 192 10.02 -17.91 0.97
CA GLY A 192 10.22 -19.10 1.73
C GLY A 192 11.56 -19.13 2.48
N ILE A 193 12.09 -20.32 2.69
CA ILE A 193 13.29 -20.56 3.51
C ILE A 193 14.57 -19.94 2.94
N LYS A 194 14.57 -19.59 1.67
CA LYS A 194 15.74 -19.00 1.01
C LYS A 194 15.97 -17.54 1.47
N LYS A 195 14.87 -16.81 1.73
CA LYS A 195 14.98 -15.43 2.16
C LYS A 195 13.76 -15.04 3.01
N TYR A 196 14.00 -14.60 4.23
CA TYR A 196 12.99 -14.09 5.15
C TYR A 196 13.58 -13.01 6.07
N ASN A 197 12.72 -12.20 6.64
CA ASN A 197 13.12 -11.14 7.58
C ASN A 197 13.58 -11.77 8.91
N LYS A 198 14.90 -11.93 9.06
CA LYS A 198 15.52 -12.52 10.25
C LYS A 198 15.31 -11.72 11.53
N THR A 199 14.86 -10.47 11.47
CA THR A 199 14.50 -9.69 12.65
C THR A 199 13.23 -10.24 13.30
N ALA A 200 12.17 -10.43 12.50
CA ALA A 200 10.86 -10.84 13.02
C ALA A 200 10.61 -12.36 12.95
N TYR A 201 11.31 -13.07 12.09
CA TYR A 201 11.09 -14.50 11.83
C TYR A 201 12.32 -15.34 12.14
N GLU A 202 12.11 -16.63 12.35
CA GLU A 202 13.16 -17.65 12.50
C GLU A 202 12.76 -18.94 11.77
N LEU A 203 13.76 -19.67 11.30
CA LEU A 203 13.57 -20.99 10.69
C LEU A 203 13.56 -22.06 11.79
N LYS A 204 12.43 -22.76 11.94
CA LYS A 204 12.28 -23.89 12.87
C LYS A 204 11.60 -25.05 12.15
N ASN A 205 12.20 -26.24 12.20
CA ASN A 205 11.67 -27.44 11.56
C ASN A 205 11.31 -27.22 10.07
N LYS A 206 12.19 -26.56 9.31
CA LYS A 206 12.00 -26.21 7.88
C LYS A 206 10.78 -25.28 7.64
N ARG A 207 10.23 -24.62 8.65
CA ARG A 207 9.16 -23.64 8.55
C ARG A 207 9.65 -22.30 9.07
N ILE A 208 9.24 -21.24 8.39
CA ILE A 208 9.47 -19.87 8.85
C ILE A 208 8.36 -19.55 9.84
N ILE A 209 8.73 -19.24 11.07
CA ILE A 209 7.80 -18.88 12.13
C ILE A 209 8.15 -17.52 12.69
N LYS A 210 7.13 -16.77 13.09
CA LYS A 210 7.31 -15.50 13.77
C LYS A 210 7.95 -15.72 15.12
N LYS A 211 8.93 -14.89 15.46
CA LYS A 211 9.59 -14.92 16.77
C LYS A 211 8.61 -14.55 17.89
N ASN A 212 8.83 -15.12 19.06
CA ASN A 212 8.04 -14.80 20.24
C ASN A 212 8.20 -13.33 20.64
N ILE A 213 7.12 -12.72 21.15
CA ILE A 213 7.05 -11.34 21.63
C ILE A 213 8.07 -11.06 22.76
N GLU A 214 8.49 -12.05 23.52
CA GLU A 214 9.49 -11.89 24.57
C GLU A 214 10.85 -11.45 23.97
N LYS A 215 11.16 -11.85 22.74
CA LYS A 215 12.35 -11.31 22.03
C LYS A 215 12.25 -9.82 21.74
N ALA A 216 11.04 -9.31 21.48
CA ALA A 216 10.81 -7.87 21.34
C ALA A 216 11.02 -7.12 22.67
N LYS A 217 10.55 -7.68 23.79
CA LYS A 217 10.76 -7.09 25.12
C LYS A 217 12.25 -7.06 25.51
N ILE A 218 13.01 -8.09 25.15
CA ILE A 218 14.48 -8.11 25.33
C ILE A 218 15.12 -6.98 24.50
N LEU A 219 14.69 -6.76 23.28
CA LEU A 219 15.17 -5.67 22.43
C LEU A 219 14.80 -4.29 23.01
N MET A 220 13.61 -4.15 23.59
CA MET A 220 13.23 -2.94 24.33
C MET A 220 14.22 -2.64 25.49
N GLY A 221 14.59 -3.65 26.27
CA GLY A 221 15.62 -3.50 27.32
C GLY A 221 16.98 -3.06 26.75
N LYS A 222 17.44 -3.68 25.64
CA LYS A 222 18.68 -3.30 24.96
C LYS A 222 18.62 -1.89 24.35
N ALA A 223 17.44 -1.42 24.00
CA ALA A 223 17.19 -0.06 23.53
C ALA A 223 17.08 0.96 24.67
N GLY A 224 17.21 0.55 25.95
CA GLY A 224 17.07 1.43 27.10
C GLY A 224 15.62 1.80 27.42
N TYR A 225 14.65 0.98 26.98
CA TYR A 225 13.22 1.19 27.20
C TYR A 225 12.55 -0.03 27.84
N ALA A 226 13.22 -0.65 28.82
CA ALA A 226 12.64 -1.78 29.55
C ALA A 226 11.25 -1.42 30.10
N ASN A 227 10.28 -2.30 29.90
CA ASN A 227 8.87 -2.08 30.29
C ASN A 227 8.24 -0.80 29.71
N GLY A 228 8.78 -0.27 28.61
CA GLY A 228 8.29 0.96 27.97
C GLY A 228 8.67 2.24 28.70
N ILE A 229 9.64 2.16 29.62
CA ILE A 229 10.16 3.31 30.37
C ILE A 229 11.55 3.66 29.86
N ASP A 230 11.76 4.92 29.55
CA ASP A 230 13.08 5.44 29.19
C ASP A 230 13.98 5.42 30.44
N GLN A 231 15.04 4.63 30.40
CA GLN A 231 15.97 4.46 31.53
C GLN A 231 16.81 5.69 31.85
N GLU A 232 16.92 6.64 30.91
CA GLU A 232 17.68 7.88 31.13
C GLU A 232 16.90 8.93 31.92
N ASN A 233 15.56 8.96 31.77
CA ASN A 233 14.74 10.01 32.38
C ASN A 233 13.54 9.50 33.19
N GLY A 234 13.31 8.18 33.22
CA GLY A 234 12.23 7.53 33.95
C GLY A 234 10.82 7.75 33.36
N LYS A 235 10.70 8.32 32.17
CA LYS A 235 9.40 8.62 31.56
C LYS A 235 8.92 7.50 30.66
N PRO A 236 7.60 7.32 30.51
CA PRO A 236 7.03 6.40 29.53
C PRO A 236 7.47 6.76 28.11
N LEU A 237 7.79 5.74 27.29
CA LEU A 237 8.08 5.91 25.88
C LEU A 237 6.78 6.17 25.11
N ILE A 238 6.65 7.37 24.56
CA ILE A 238 5.55 7.78 23.71
C ILE A 238 6.07 7.93 22.29
N LEU A 239 5.45 7.25 21.33
CA LEU A 239 5.78 7.38 19.91
C LEU A 239 4.57 7.90 19.13
N TYR A 240 4.85 8.53 17.99
CA TYR A 240 3.85 9.16 17.15
C TYR A 240 3.76 8.46 15.79
N PHE A 241 2.55 8.14 15.40
CA PHE A 241 2.27 7.49 14.12
C PHE A 241 1.44 8.40 13.23
N GLU A 242 1.95 8.69 12.06
CA GLU A 242 1.29 9.50 11.04
C GLU A 242 0.52 8.59 10.06
N ALA A 243 -0.75 8.87 9.89
CA ALA A 243 -1.64 8.13 8.99
C ALA A 243 -2.45 9.06 8.10
N THR A 244 -2.92 8.50 7.00
CA THR A 244 -3.91 9.12 6.12
C THR A 244 -5.20 8.32 6.16
N GLY A 245 -6.29 8.96 5.79
CA GLY A 245 -7.59 8.31 5.68
C GLY A 245 -8.65 8.96 6.56
N SER A 246 -9.83 8.40 6.51
CA SER A 246 -11.01 8.82 7.27
C SER A 246 -11.92 7.61 7.44
N GLY A 247 -12.90 7.73 8.33
CA GLY A 247 -13.91 6.70 8.51
C GLY A 247 -13.50 5.54 9.42
N ALA A 248 -14.39 4.56 9.55
CA ALA A 248 -14.31 3.46 10.51
C ALA A 248 -13.10 2.56 10.28
N ASP A 249 -12.76 2.25 9.03
CA ASP A 249 -11.65 1.37 8.67
C ASP A 249 -10.32 1.94 9.17
N THR A 250 -10.09 3.24 8.97
CA THR A 250 -8.88 3.92 9.44
C THR A 250 -8.77 3.83 10.96
N TYR A 251 -9.83 4.11 11.69
CA TYR A 251 -9.81 4.05 13.16
C TYR A 251 -9.67 2.63 13.68
N SER A 252 -10.27 1.64 13.03
CA SER A 252 -10.10 0.22 13.36
C SER A 252 -8.66 -0.23 13.22
N PHE A 253 -8.01 0.12 12.11
CA PHE A 253 -6.58 -0.12 11.90
C PHE A 253 -5.71 0.56 12.96
N LEU A 254 -5.94 1.83 13.25
CA LEU A 254 -5.15 2.57 14.25
C LEU A 254 -5.33 2.02 15.66
N ASN A 255 -6.52 1.56 16.01
CA ASN A 255 -6.78 0.90 17.29
C ASN A 255 -6.07 -0.45 17.38
N TRP A 256 -6.08 -1.23 16.30
CA TRP A 256 -5.32 -2.46 16.21
C TRP A 256 -3.81 -2.18 16.36
N LEU A 257 -3.29 -1.18 15.65
CA LEU A 257 -1.87 -0.83 15.72
C LEU A 257 -1.45 -0.41 17.13
N ARG A 258 -2.26 0.38 17.84
CA ARG A 258 -2.01 0.73 19.26
C ARG A 258 -1.89 -0.53 20.13
N LYS A 259 -2.73 -1.56 19.88
CA LYS A 259 -2.65 -2.83 20.60
C LYS A 259 -1.35 -3.57 20.30
N GLN A 260 -0.83 -3.51 19.05
CA GLN A 260 0.47 -4.11 18.72
C GLN A 260 1.61 -3.44 19.50
N PHE A 261 1.66 -2.12 19.54
CA PHE A 261 2.65 -1.36 20.29
C PHE A 261 2.54 -1.59 21.81
N LYS A 262 1.33 -1.75 22.33
CA LYS A 262 1.08 -2.06 23.73
C LYS A 262 1.68 -3.40 24.18
N LYS A 263 1.84 -4.38 23.27
CA LYS A 263 2.51 -5.67 23.55
C LYS A 263 3.94 -5.50 24.10
N ILE A 264 4.58 -4.39 23.75
CA ILE A 264 5.93 -4.01 24.19
C ILE A 264 5.95 -2.73 25.06
N ASN A 265 4.80 -2.40 25.64
CA ASN A 265 4.60 -1.26 26.54
C ASN A 265 4.91 0.12 25.94
N ILE A 266 4.82 0.28 24.61
CA ILE A 266 4.92 1.58 23.96
C ILE A 266 3.55 2.23 23.90
N GLN A 267 3.45 3.48 24.32
CA GLN A 267 2.29 4.33 24.13
C GLN A 267 2.33 4.93 22.72
N LEU A 268 1.40 4.53 21.84
CA LEU A 268 1.32 5.05 20.48
C LEU A 268 0.25 6.13 20.35
N VAL A 269 0.65 7.32 20.00
CA VAL A 269 -0.23 8.45 19.65
C VAL A 269 -0.37 8.48 18.14
N THR A 270 -1.60 8.37 17.63
CA THR A 270 -1.87 8.39 16.20
C THR A 270 -2.36 9.75 15.75
N ARG A 271 -1.86 10.24 14.63
CA ARG A 271 -2.21 11.50 14.00
C ARG A 271 -2.70 11.23 12.59
N VAL A 272 -3.96 11.60 12.33
CA VAL A 272 -4.58 11.40 11.01
C VAL A 272 -4.68 12.74 10.31
N THR A 273 -4.24 12.78 9.06
CA THR A 273 -4.32 13.97 8.20
C THR A 273 -4.80 13.57 6.81
N ASP A 274 -5.20 14.57 6.02
CA ASP A 274 -5.38 14.36 4.59
C ASP A 274 -4.03 14.04 3.89
N TYR A 275 -4.11 13.45 2.71
CA TYR A 275 -2.92 12.96 2.01
C TYR A 275 -1.91 14.07 1.66
N ASN A 276 -2.37 15.26 1.32
CA ASN A 276 -1.48 16.37 0.95
C ASN A 276 -0.66 16.83 2.15
N ARG A 277 -1.30 17.00 3.31
CA ARG A 277 -0.61 17.32 4.58
C ARG A 277 0.32 16.20 5.03
N PHE A 278 -0.07 14.96 4.81
CA PHE A 278 0.81 13.83 5.09
C PHE A 278 2.08 13.90 4.24
N GLN A 279 1.95 14.14 2.92
CA GLN A 279 3.12 14.33 2.03
C GLN A 279 4.01 15.49 2.48
N GLU A 280 3.43 16.62 2.86
CA GLU A 280 4.18 17.77 3.40
C GLU A 280 4.98 17.40 4.66
N LYS A 281 4.38 16.64 5.59
CA LYS A 281 5.09 16.16 6.78
C LYS A 281 6.28 15.27 6.42
N MET A 282 6.11 14.38 5.43
CA MET A 282 7.21 13.52 4.97
C MET A 282 8.33 14.32 4.31
N ILE A 283 8.00 15.31 3.46
CA ILE A 283 8.98 16.18 2.81
C ILE A 283 9.71 17.06 3.83
N ASN A 284 9.02 17.51 4.87
CA ASN A 284 9.58 18.36 5.91
C ASN A 284 10.27 17.56 7.05
N GLY A 285 10.21 16.22 7.02
CA GLY A 285 10.82 15.36 8.02
C GLY A 285 10.18 15.49 9.42
N THR A 286 8.91 15.86 9.51
CA THR A 286 8.21 16.10 10.78
C THR A 286 7.38 14.90 11.27
N GLY A 287 7.24 13.86 10.47
CA GLY A 287 6.65 12.59 10.89
C GLY A 287 7.69 11.74 11.63
N GLN A 288 7.26 10.88 12.57
CA GLN A 288 8.15 9.97 13.29
C GLN A 288 8.05 8.53 12.77
N ILE A 289 6.86 7.95 12.80
CA ILE A 289 6.53 6.64 12.25
C ILE A 289 5.35 6.83 11.31
N PHE A 290 5.33 6.16 10.18
CA PHE A 290 4.28 6.34 9.18
C PHE A 290 4.00 5.06 8.43
N GLN A 291 2.80 4.95 7.84
CA GLN A 291 2.48 3.92 6.86
C GLN A 291 2.49 4.53 5.47
N TRP A 292 3.16 3.86 4.56
CA TRP A 292 3.13 4.19 3.16
C TRP A 292 3.20 2.93 2.30
N GLY A 293 3.21 3.09 0.99
CA GLY A 293 3.35 2.01 0.03
C GLY A 293 3.96 2.48 -1.28
N TRP A 294 4.38 1.54 -2.07
CA TRP A 294 4.86 1.78 -3.42
C TRP A 294 4.20 0.81 -4.39
N ASN A 295 3.64 1.33 -5.46
CA ASN A 295 3.20 0.56 -6.61
C ASN A 295 4.25 0.71 -7.70
N ALA A 296 4.59 -0.38 -8.38
CA ALA A 296 5.57 -0.32 -9.45
C ALA A 296 5.12 0.58 -10.59
N ASP A 297 5.95 1.53 -10.97
CA ASP A 297 5.79 2.33 -12.19
C ASP A 297 6.24 1.50 -13.42
N TYR A 298 7.18 0.59 -13.21
CA TYR A 298 7.71 -0.38 -14.18
C TYR A 298 8.22 -1.64 -13.46
N PRO A 299 8.24 -2.81 -14.11
CA PRO A 299 8.49 -4.10 -13.45
C PRO A 299 9.99 -4.40 -13.26
N ASP A 300 10.69 -3.50 -12.54
CA ASP A 300 12.11 -3.65 -12.21
C ASP A 300 12.34 -3.51 -10.70
N PRO A 301 13.24 -4.30 -10.08
CA PRO A 301 13.55 -4.19 -8.65
C PRO A 301 14.10 -2.81 -8.25
N GLU A 302 14.77 -2.09 -9.14
CA GLU A 302 15.24 -0.73 -8.88
C GLU A 302 14.09 0.18 -8.44
N ASN A 303 12.88 0.01 -9.03
CA ASN A 303 11.70 0.79 -8.69
C ASN A 303 11.22 0.63 -7.24
N PHE A 304 11.69 -0.37 -6.52
CA PHE A 304 11.45 -0.57 -5.09
C PHE A 304 12.70 -0.25 -4.26
N LEU A 305 13.89 -0.57 -4.76
CA LEU A 305 15.13 -0.38 -4.01
C LEU A 305 15.56 1.08 -3.94
N PHE A 306 15.16 1.93 -4.91
CA PHE A 306 15.45 3.36 -4.87
C PHE A 306 14.87 4.05 -3.63
N LEU A 307 13.78 3.52 -3.06
CA LEU A 307 13.19 4.00 -1.81
C LEU A 307 14.15 3.91 -0.62
N LEU A 308 15.10 2.97 -0.67
CA LEU A 308 16.08 2.72 0.38
C LEU A 308 17.44 3.38 0.12
N TYR A 309 17.60 4.05 -1.00
CA TYR A 309 18.82 4.74 -1.35
C TYR A 309 18.82 6.15 -0.73
N SER A 310 19.77 6.42 0.16
CA SER A 310 19.77 7.63 0.97
C SER A 310 19.76 8.94 0.15
N LYS A 311 20.36 8.95 -1.05
CA LYS A 311 20.34 10.12 -1.94
C LYS A 311 18.95 10.46 -2.48
N ASN A 312 18.00 9.52 -2.41
CA ASN A 312 16.60 9.70 -2.81
C ASN A 312 15.70 10.10 -1.63
N GLY A 313 16.29 10.48 -0.49
CA GLY A 313 15.56 10.88 0.71
C GLY A 313 14.52 11.96 0.42
N LYS A 314 13.32 11.81 1.02
CA LYS A 314 12.22 12.78 0.86
C LYS A 314 12.55 14.13 1.47
N VAL A 315 13.25 14.14 2.59
CA VAL A 315 13.65 15.39 3.26
C VAL A 315 14.78 16.03 2.49
N ARG A 316 14.55 17.25 2.03
CA ARG A 316 15.54 18.00 1.25
C ARG A 316 16.85 18.13 2.02
N TYR A 317 17.95 17.90 1.32
CA TYR A 317 19.33 18.03 1.84
C TYR A 317 19.72 17.06 2.93
N SER A 318 18.86 16.11 3.33
CA SER A 318 19.21 15.13 4.35
C SER A 318 20.09 14.00 3.81
N GLY A 319 19.90 13.61 2.55
CA GLY A 319 20.50 12.40 1.97
C GLY A 319 20.07 11.11 2.68
N GLU A 320 18.98 11.17 3.46
CA GLU A 320 18.40 10.04 4.19
C GLU A 320 16.98 9.81 3.68
N ASN A 321 16.62 8.55 3.45
CA ASN A 321 15.22 8.18 3.26
C ASN A 321 14.52 8.23 4.62
N ALA A 322 13.58 9.13 4.74
CA ALA A 322 12.76 9.29 5.92
C ALA A 322 11.61 8.29 5.90
#